data_f66a32d559f5bff035f579204cd5589a
#
_entry.id   f66a32d559f5bff035f579204cd5589a
#
_cell.length_a   1.000
_cell.length_b   1.000
_cell.length_c   1.000
_cell.angle_alpha   90.00
_cell.angle_beta   90.00
_cell.angle_gamma   90.00
#
_symmetry.space_group_name_H-M   'P 1'
#
loop_
_entity.id
_entity.type
_entity.pdbx_description
1 polymer ?
#
loop_
_entity_poly.entity_id
_entity_poly.type
_entity_poly.pdbx_seq_one_letter_code
_entity_poly.pdbx_strand_id
1 'polypeptide(L)'
;MTTFTDQLHELAQPLWLQSVNHPFIKQLTAGELPMSTFRYYLLQDRYYLSEFGKLHDLIADQLDDPAAIDFLRKGAQGLKNGEIAVRKGFFTQLNITKNEIALTPIAPTAYNYVNHMYAALYRGTPQRAISALLPCYWLYNEIGKAVISQGSPVSLYQQWIETYDSEGYTDSVNQMIQLTNLAASQVDKAERQQMTDVFIKSSAYELGYWQMSLKHEDWDALTK
;
A
#
# COMPACT_ATOMS: atom_id res chain seq x y z
N MET A 1 -21.99 -17.14 -4.82
CA MET A 1 -20.74 -17.62 -5.46
C MET A 1 -19.60 -16.80 -4.89
N THR A 2 -18.51 -17.44 -4.50
CA THR A 2 -17.28 -16.76 -4.04
C THR A 2 -16.66 -15.99 -5.19
N THR A 3 -16.37 -14.70 -5.03
CA THR A 3 -15.73 -13.88 -6.05
C THR A 3 -14.23 -14.20 -6.19
N PHE A 4 -13.57 -13.66 -7.20
CA PHE A 4 -12.13 -13.82 -7.36
C PHE A 4 -11.38 -13.16 -6.19
N THR A 5 -11.80 -11.98 -5.78
CA THR A 5 -11.17 -11.27 -4.66
C THR A 5 -11.42 -11.95 -3.30
N ASP A 6 -12.56 -12.61 -3.09
CA ASP A 6 -12.78 -13.42 -1.87
C ASP A 6 -11.73 -14.55 -1.78
N GLN A 7 -11.41 -15.20 -2.91
CA GLN A 7 -10.37 -16.23 -2.97
C GLN A 7 -8.98 -15.64 -2.69
N LEU A 8 -8.66 -14.47 -3.24
CA LEU A 8 -7.41 -13.77 -2.97
C LEU A 8 -7.26 -13.43 -1.48
N HIS A 9 -8.32 -12.93 -0.87
CA HIS A 9 -8.35 -12.58 0.55
C HIS A 9 -8.11 -13.81 1.44
N GLU A 10 -8.82 -14.91 1.16
CA GLU A 10 -8.62 -16.18 1.89
C GLU A 10 -7.17 -16.66 1.81
N LEU A 11 -6.56 -16.63 0.62
CA LEU A 11 -5.17 -17.02 0.41
C LEU A 11 -4.17 -16.10 1.12
N ALA A 12 -4.45 -14.80 1.18
CA ALA A 12 -3.58 -13.82 1.81
C ALA A 12 -3.75 -13.74 3.33
N GLN A 13 -4.84 -14.27 3.88
CA GLN A 13 -5.19 -14.16 5.30
C GLN A 13 -4.03 -14.44 6.27
N PRO A 14 -3.18 -15.48 6.08
CA PRO A 14 -2.06 -15.72 6.98
C PRO A 14 -1.03 -14.58 7.02
N LEU A 15 -0.79 -13.89 5.90
CA LEU A 15 0.09 -12.72 5.81
C LEU A 15 -0.58 -11.49 6.44
N TRP A 16 -1.86 -11.30 6.19
CA TRP A 16 -2.61 -10.15 6.69
C TRP A 16 -2.81 -10.20 8.20
N LEU A 17 -3.07 -11.37 8.77
CA LEU A 17 -3.09 -11.56 10.22
C LEU A 17 -1.74 -11.24 10.86
N GLN A 18 -0.62 -11.58 10.20
CA GLN A 18 0.71 -11.18 10.66
C GLN A 18 0.90 -9.67 10.57
N SER A 19 0.39 -9.01 9.53
CA SER A 19 0.47 -7.56 9.36
C SER A 19 -0.34 -6.83 10.43
N VAL A 20 -1.61 -7.19 10.66
CA VAL A 20 -2.45 -6.61 11.73
C VAL A 20 -1.81 -6.77 13.10
N ASN A 21 -1.18 -7.93 13.37
CA ASN A 21 -0.53 -8.25 14.63
C ASN A 21 0.96 -7.87 14.68
N HIS A 22 1.47 -7.19 13.66
CA HIS A 22 2.89 -6.86 13.58
C HIS A 22 3.32 -5.93 14.73
N PRO A 23 4.54 -6.10 15.28
CA PRO A 23 5.04 -5.22 16.35
C PRO A 23 4.99 -3.72 16.01
N PHE A 24 5.18 -3.33 14.75
CA PHE A 24 5.00 -1.94 14.30
C PHE A 24 3.60 -1.41 14.62
N ILE A 25 2.55 -2.15 14.23
CA ILE A 25 1.14 -1.77 14.47
C ILE A 25 0.82 -1.78 15.97
N LYS A 26 1.25 -2.81 16.70
CA LYS A 26 1.05 -2.90 18.16
C LYS A 26 1.70 -1.76 18.92
N GLN A 27 2.96 -1.42 18.59
CA GLN A 27 3.66 -0.29 19.22
C GLN A 27 3.03 1.05 18.82
N LEU A 28 2.55 1.19 17.59
CA LEU A 28 1.87 2.39 17.12
C LEU A 28 0.57 2.62 17.90
N THR A 29 -0.26 1.60 18.08
CA THR A 29 -1.50 1.68 18.87
C THR A 29 -1.23 1.88 20.35
N ALA A 30 -0.20 1.27 20.92
CA ALA A 30 0.22 1.50 22.30
C ALA A 30 0.86 2.88 22.53
N GLY A 31 1.22 3.60 21.46
CA GLY A 31 1.99 4.86 21.56
C GLY A 31 3.47 4.66 21.88
N GLU A 32 3.96 3.43 21.75
CA GLU A 32 5.34 3.02 22.10
C GLU A 32 6.27 2.96 20.88
N LEU A 33 5.73 3.08 19.64
CA LEU A 33 6.56 3.09 18.44
C LEU A 33 7.55 4.25 18.51
N PRO A 34 8.87 4.02 18.36
CA PRO A 34 9.83 5.11 18.33
C PRO A 34 9.51 6.11 17.22
N MET A 35 9.54 7.41 17.54
CA MET A 35 9.25 8.46 16.55
C MET A 35 10.21 8.42 15.36
N SER A 36 11.46 7.99 15.57
CA SER A 36 12.44 7.75 14.51
C SER A 36 12.00 6.65 13.54
N THR A 37 11.35 5.59 14.04
CA THR A 37 10.83 4.50 13.22
C THR A 37 9.62 4.95 12.40
N PHE A 38 8.70 5.70 13.00
CA PHE A 38 7.57 6.26 12.27
C PHE A 38 8.02 7.29 11.21
N ARG A 39 9.03 8.12 11.54
CA ARG A 39 9.67 9.03 10.60
C ARG A 39 10.30 8.31 9.42
N TYR A 40 11.05 7.24 9.69
CA TYR A 40 11.64 6.39 8.64
C TYR A 40 10.55 5.78 7.74
N TYR A 41 9.50 5.19 8.34
CA TYR A 41 8.34 4.68 7.60
C TYR A 41 7.77 5.72 6.63
N LEU A 42 7.48 6.93 7.11
CA LEU A 42 6.91 8.01 6.28
C LEU A 42 7.83 8.44 5.12
N LEU A 43 9.15 8.40 5.32
CA LEU A 43 10.13 8.73 4.28
C LEU A 43 10.14 7.68 3.16
N GLN A 44 9.99 6.40 3.50
CA GLN A 44 9.88 5.31 2.54
C GLN A 44 8.50 5.29 1.86
N ASP A 45 7.44 5.51 2.64
CA ASP A 45 6.06 5.56 2.16
C ASP A 45 5.83 6.67 1.13
N ARG A 46 6.49 7.82 1.30
CA ARG A 46 6.47 8.90 0.30
C ARG A 46 6.94 8.44 -1.08
N TYR A 47 8.03 7.67 -1.14
CA TYR A 47 8.52 7.11 -2.40
C TYR A 47 7.51 6.14 -2.98
N TYR A 48 7.04 5.20 -2.15
CA TYR A 48 6.05 4.20 -2.53
C TYR A 48 4.78 4.84 -3.11
N LEU A 49 4.15 5.78 -2.39
CA LEU A 49 2.91 6.43 -2.83
C LEU A 49 3.09 7.26 -4.11
N SER A 50 4.25 7.89 -4.29
CA SER A 50 4.57 8.60 -5.54
C SER A 50 4.60 7.67 -6.75
N GLU A 51 5.24 6.51 -6.63
CA GLU A 51 5.31 5.50 -7.70
C GLU A 51 3.97 4.78 -7.87
N PHE A 52 3.25 4.52 -6.78
CA PHE A 52 1.92 3.94 -6.78
C PHE A 52 0.93 4.81 -7.57
N GLY A 53 0.97 6.13 -7.38
CA GLY A 53 0.16 7.07 -8.17
C GLY A 53 0.49 7.05 -9.67
N LYS A 54 1.78 6.96 -10.03
CA LYS A 54 2.19 6.81 -11.44
C LYS A 54 1.69 5.50 -12.06
N LEU A 55 1.72 4.41 -11.29
CA LEU A 55 1.22 3.12 -11.75
C LEU A 55 -0.28 3.15 -12.07
N HIS A 56 -1.09 3.88 -11.29
CA HIS A 56 -2.50 4.08 -11.62
C HIS A 56 -2.68 4.71 -13.00
N ASP A 57 -1.93 5.77 -13.29
CA ASP A 57 -1.96 6.43 -14.59
C ASP A 57 -1.51 5.50 -15.72
N LEU A 58 -0.41 4.78 -15.53
CA LEU A 58 0.14 3.86 -16.54
C LEU A 58 -0.77 2.65 -16.79
N ILE A 59 -1.48 2.16 -15.79
CA ILE A 59 -2.48 1.09 -15.96
C ILE A 59 -3.69 1.66 -16.72
N ALA A 60 -4.17 2.84 -16.34
CA ALA A 60 -5.30 3.50 -17.01
C ALA A 60 -5.03 3.73 -18.51
N ASP A 61 -3.78 4.01 -18.90
CA ASP A 61 -3.37 4.17 -20.31
C ASP A 61 -3.52 2.88 -21.15
N GLN A 62 -3.62 1.72 -20.49
CA GLN A 62 -3.71 0.40 -21.15
C GLN A 62 -5.11 -0.23 -21.06
N LEU A 63 -6.09 0.49 -20.56
CA LEU A 63 -7.47 0.02 -20.44
C LEU A 63 -8.38 0.70 -21.44
N ASP A 64 -9.46 0.00 -21.83
CA ASP A 64 -10.50 0.51 -22.72
C ASP A 64 -11.79 0.90 -21.98
N ASP A 65 -12.00 0.41 -20.76
CA ASP A 65 -13.20 0.70 -19.96
C ASP A 65 -13.13 2.11 -19.35
N PRO A 66 -14.01 3.04 -19.77
CA PRO A 66 -13.99 4.41 -19.27
C PRO A 66 -14.18 4.53 -17.76
N ALA A 67 -14.95 3.64 -17.14
CA ALA A 67 -15.19 3.68 -15.69
C ALA A 67 -13.94 3.25 -14.91
N ALA A 68 -13.24 2.21 -15.38
CA ALA A 68 -11.97 1.77 -14.82
C ALA A 68 -10.88 2.83 -14.97
N ILE A 69 -10.80 3.46 -16.15
CA ILE A 69 -9.86 4.57 -16.43
C ILE A 69 -10.13 5.74 -15.48
N ASP A 70 -11.37 6.20 -15.37
CA ASP A 70 -11.76 7.32 -14.51
C ASP A 70 -11.42 7.03 -13.03
N PHE A 71 -11.73 5.83 -12.55
CA PHE A 71 -11.39 5.41 -11.18
C PHE A 71 -9.88 5.47 -10.92
N LEU A 72 -9.07 4.88 -11.80
CA LEU A 72 -7.61 4.87 -11.64
C LEU A 72 -7.02 6.28 -11.73
N ARG A 73 -7.48 7.13 -12.65
CA ARG A 73 -7.07 8.52 -12.75
C ARG A 73 -7.41 9.34 -11.50
N LYS A 74 -8.62 9.15 -10.97
CA LYS A 74 -9.03 9.77 -9.70
C LYS A 74 -8.19 9.25 -8.54
N GLY A 75 -7.85 7.96 -8.52
CA GLY A 75 -6.94 7.36 -7.57
C GLY A 75 -5.54 8.01 -7.63
N ALA A 76 -4.96 8.12 -8.82
CA ALA A 76 -3.68 8.81 -9.03
C ALA A 76 -3.70 10.27 -8.51
N GLN A 77 -4.76 11.01 -8.83
CA GLN A 77 -4.92 12.39 -8.37
C GLN A 77 -5.15 12.45 -6.84
N GLY A 78 -5.92 11.51 -6.29
CA GLY A 78 -6.15 11.40 -4.86
C GLY A 78 -4.86 11.12 -4.09
N LEU A 79 -4.02 10.20 -4.58
CA LEU A 79 -2.70 9.90 -4.02
C LEU A 79 -1.78 11.11 -4.06
N LYS A 80 -1.74 11.84 -5.18
CA LYS A 80 -0.96 13.07 -5.29
C LYS A 80 -1.43 14.15 -4.31
N ASN A 81 -2.74 14.32 -4.15
CA ASN A 81 -3.31 15.26 -3.18
C ASN A 81 -3.06 14.79 -1.74
N GLY A 82 -3.20 13.50 -1.47
CA GLY A 82 -2.92 12.87 -0.19
C GLY A 82 -1.45 12.99 0.20
N GLU A 83 -0.52 12.80 -0.74
CA GLU A 83 0.91 13.03 -0.52
C GLU A 83 1.19 14.48 -0.08
N ILE A 84 0.51 15.46 -0.71
CA ILE A 84 0.62 16.86 -0.31
C ILE A 84 0.08 17.08 1.10
N ALA A 85 -1.05 16.47 1.44
CA ALA A 85 -1.67 16.60 2.77
C ALA A 85 -0.81 15.92 3.85
N VAL A 86 -0.28 14.72 3.59
CA VAL A 86 0.67 14.00 4.46
C VAL A 86 1.94 14.82 4.68
N ARG A 87 2.50 15.42 3.63
CA ARG A 87 3.66 16.30 3.75
C ARG A 87 3.37 17.53 4.60
N LYS A 88 2.21 18.16 4.43
CA LYS A 88 1.82 19.32 5.25
C LYS A 88 1.48 18.95 6.68
N GLY A 89 0.89 17.76 6.91
CA GLY A 89 0.55 17.24 8.23
C GLY A 89 1.75 16.62 8.94
N PHE A 90 2.08 15.38 8.59
CA PHE A 90 3.10 14.58 9.29
C PHE A 90 4.52 15.15 9.15
N PHE A 91 4.94 15.55 7.96
CA PHE A 91 6.30 16.04 7.74
C PHE A 91 6.56 17.36 8.47
N THR A 92 5.55 18.25 8.52
CA THR A 92 5.66 19.50 9.29
C THR A 92 5.75 19.22 10.78
N GLN A 93 4.87 18.36 11.32
CA GLN A 93 4.88 18.00 12.74
C GLN A 93 6.19 17.32 13.15
N LEU A 94 6.79 16.54 12.27
CA LEU A 94 8.06 15.85 12.49
C LEU A 94 9.29 16.69 12.09
N ASN A 95 9.12 17.90 11.58
CA ASN A 95 10.20 18.73 11.06
C ASN A 95 11.07 18.02 10.00
N ILE A 96 10.43 17.22 9.12
CA ILE A 96 11.13 16.55 8.01
C ILE A 96 11.45 17.58 6.94
N THR A 97 12.74 17.76 6.67
CA THR A 97 13.22 18.78 5.73
C THR A 97 13.33 18.24 4.29
N LYS A 98 13.33 19.13 3.32
CA LYS A 98 13.58 18.77 1.91
C LYS A 98 14.95 18.12 1.71
N ASN A 99 15.94 18.56 2.48
CA ASN A 99 17.29 17.99 2.43
C ASN A 99 17.30 16.54 2.95
N GLU A 100 16.63 16.30 4.06
CA GLU A 100 16.47 14.92 4.60
C GLU A 100 15.78 14.00 3.60
N ILE A 101 14.68 14.45 2.98
CA ILE A 101 13.99 13.71 1.93
C ILE A 101 14.92 13.35 0.77
N ALA A 102 15.74 14.31 0.33
CA ALA A 102 16.67 14.12 -0.80
C ALA A 102 17.84 13.18 -0.45
N LEU A 103 18.27 13.14 0.81
CA LEU A 103 19.40 12.35 1.28
C LEU A 103 19.00 10.97 1.83
N THR A 104 17.71 10.73 2.08
CA THR A 104 17.26 9.42 2.59
C THR A 104 17.24 8.40 1.44
N PRO A 105 18.08 7.35 1.49
CA PRO A 105 18.06 6.28 0.50
C PRO A 105 16.72 5.56 0.51
N ILE A 106 16.30 5.08 -0.65
CA ILE A 106 15.13 4.20 -0.74
C ILE A 106 15.56 2.79 -0.29
N ALA A 107 14.88 2.27 0.71
CA ALA A 107 15.17 0.95 1.26
C ALA A 107 14.95 -0.19 0.25
N PRO A 108 15.71 -1.29 0.36
CA PRO A 108 15.58 -2.46 -0.53
C PRO A 108 14.14 -2.97 -0.66
N THR A 109 13.42 -3.12 0.44
CA THR A 109 12.03 -3.60 0.44
C THR A 109 11.10 -2.62 -0.30
N ALA A 110 11.16 -1.32 -0.02
CA ALA A 110 10.34 -0.32 -0.70
C ALA A 110 10.65 -0.27 -2.21
N TYR A 111 11.94 -0.28 -2.58
CA TYR A 111 12.38 -0.32 -3.97
C TYR A 111 11.87 -1.58 -4.70
N ASN A 112 12.05 -2.76 -4.09
CA ASN A 112 11.65 -4.02 -4.70
C ASN A 112 10.14 -4.16 -4.83
N TYR A 113 9.36 -3.66 -3.85
CA TYR A 113 7.91 -3.67 -3.93
C TYR A 113 7.40 -2.83 -5.12
N VAL A 114 7.92 -1.62 -5.27
CA VAL A 114 7.60 -0.77 -6.43
C VAL A 114 7.97 -1.47 -7.73
N ASN A 115 9.18 -2.04 -7.84
CA ASN A 115 9.61 -2.77 -9.04
C ASN A 115 8.76 -4.01 -9.32
N HIS A 116 8.26 -4.71 -8.28
CA HIS A 116 7.32 -5.82 -8.44
C HIS A 116 6.03 -5.37 -9.14
N MET A 117 5.45 -4.23 -8.73
CA MET A 117 4.25 -3.69 -9.36
C MET A 117 4.49 -3.24 -10.81
N TYR A 118 5.61 -2.57 -11.08
CA TYR A 118 6.02 -2.25 -12.46
C TYR A 118 6.24 -3.50 -13.32
N ALA A 119 6.84 -4.55 -12.75
CA ALA A 119 7.02 -5.82 -13.45
C ALA A 119 5.68 -6.50 -13.75
N ALA A 120 4.69 -6.42 -12.86
CA ALA A 120 3.34 -6.92 -13.09
C ALA A 120 2.69 -6.23 -14.29
N LEU A 121 2.94 -4.93 -14.51
CA LEU A 121 2.47 -4.18 -15.68
C LEU A 121 3.28 -4.48 -16.94
N TYR A 122 4.59 -4.23 -16.92
CA TYR A 122 5.41 -4.21 -18.12
C TYR A 122 5.87 -5.58 -18.62
N ARG A 123 5.91 -6.59 -17.75
CA ARG A 123 6.20 -8.00 -18.09
C ARG A 123 4.94 -8.88 -18.04
N GLY A 124 3.83 -8.33 -17.64
CA GLY A 124 2.55 -8.97 -17.52
C GLY A 124 1.47 -8.24 -18.29
N THR A 125 0.38 -7.95 -17.60
CA THR A 125 -0.82 -7.33 -18.16
C THR A 125 -1.35 -6.24 -17.22
N PRO A 126 -2.17 -5.28 -17.70
CA PRO A 126 -2.86 -4.35 -16.82
C PRO A 126 -3.72 -5.06 -15.76
N GLN A 127 -4.29 -6.23 -16.05
CA GLN A 127 -5.05 -7.03 -15.10
C GLN A 127 -4.19 -7.55 -13.93
N ARG A 128 -2.95 -8.00 -14.22
CA ARG A 128 -1.98 -8.35 -13.17
C ARG A 128 -1.60 -7.14 -12.33
N ALA A 129 -1.36 -6.01 -12.99
CA ALA A 129 -1.00 -4.78 -12.29
C ALA A 129 -2.13 -4.30 -11.37
N ILE A 130 -3.40 -4.33 -11.81
CA ILE A 130 -4.58 -4.05 -10.98
C ILE A 130 -4.58 -4.96 -9.74
N SER A 131 -4.36 -6.26 -9.93
CA SER A 131 -4.29 -7.22 -8.81
C SER A 131 -3.11 -6.96 -7.87
N ALA A 132 -1.97 -6.49 -8.39
CA ALA A 132 -0.81 -6.14 -7.58
C ALA A 132 -0.99 -4.88 -6.73
N LEU A 133 -1.87 -3.94 -7.15
CA LEU A 133 -2.19 -2.74 -6.38
C LEU A 133 -3.15 -3.00 -5.22
N LEU A 134 -4.05 -3.97 -5.33
CA LEU A 134 -5.16 -4.17 -4.40
C LEU A 134 -4.72 -4.40 -2.93
N PRO A 135 -3.64 -5.14 -2.60
CA PRO A 135 -3.23 -5.35 -1.21
C PRO A 135 -2.99 -4.05 -0.44
N CYS A 136 -2.37 -3.04 -1.05
CA CYS A 136 -2.14 -1.74 -0.43
C CYS A 136 -3.45 -1.06 0.00
N TYR A 137 -4.46 -1.08 -0.86
CA TYR A 137 -5.77 -0.53 -0.53
C TYR A 137 -6.44 -1.31 0.61
N TRP A 138 -6.53 -2.62 0.46
CA TRP A 138 -7.41 -3.43 1.28
C TRP A 138 -6.83 -3.74 2.66
N LEU A 139 -5.56 -4.13 2.72
CA LEU A 139 -4.90 -4.45 4.00
C LEU A 139 -4.85 -3.23 4.94
N TYR A 140 -4.55 -2.04 4.42
CA TYR A 140 -4.53 -0.84 5.25
C TYR A 140 -5.92 -0.49 5.80
N ASN A 141 -6.98 -0.69 5.02
CA ASN A 141 -8.35 -0.53 5.51
C ASN A 141 -8.70 -1.54 6.60
N GLU A 142 -8.29 -2.81 6.45
CA GLU A 142 -8.49 -3.81 7.50
C GLU A 142 -7.70 -3.50 8.76
N ILE A 143 -6.46 -3.03 8.64
CA ILE A 143 -5.66 -2.58 9.79
C ILE A 143 -6.36 -1.40 10.46
N GLY A 144 -6.75 -0.36 9.71
CA GLY A 144 -7.47 0.80 10.25
C GLY A 144 -8.70 0.39 11.05
N LYS A 145 -9.58 -0.43 10.46
CA LYS A 145 -10.79 -0.95 11.12
C LYS A 145 -10.49 -1.82 12.35
N ALA A 146 -9.44 -2.61 12.30
CA ALA A 146 -9.08 -3.50 13.42
C ALA A 146 -8.57 -2.70 14.63
N VAL A 147 -7.92 -1.55 14.42
CA VAL A 147 -7.26 -0.82 15.51
C VAL A 147 -7.95 0.48 15.90
N ILE A 148 -8.94 0.96 15.13
CA ILE A 148 -9.61 2.26 15.40
C ILE A 148 -10.26 2.34 16.78
N SER A 149 -10.85 1.25 17.26
CA SER A 149 -11.48 1.19 18.59
C SER A 149 -10.47 1.28 19.73
N GLN A 150 -9.24 0.82 19.50
CA GLN A 150 -8.13 0.91 20.44
C GLN A 150 -7.48 2.29 20.34
N GLY A 151 -7.33 2.82 19.13
CA GLY A 151 -6.68 4.09 18.84
C GLY A 151 -5.21 4.12 19.24
N SER A 152 -4.68 5.34 19.41
CA SER A 152 -3.35 5.57 19.94
C SER A 152 -3.34 6.81 20.86
N PRO A 153 -2.62 6.78 22.00
CA PRO A 153 -2.46 7.95 22.85
C PRO A 153 -1.58 9.04 22.20
N VAL A 154 -0.84 8.71 21.14
CA VAL A 154 -0.02 9.67 20.39
C VAL A 154 -0.84 10.22 19.23
N SER A 155 -1.15 11.52 19.26
CA SER A 155 -2.00 12.19 18.26
C SER A 155 -1.57 11.95 16.82
N LEU A 156 -0.27 11.89 16.56
CA LEU A 156 0.28 11.64 15.22
C LEU A 156 -0.07 10.23 14.71
N TYR A 157 0.00 9.22 15.57
CA TYR A 157 -0.37 7.85 15.24
C TYR A 157 -1.87 7.69 15.11
N GLN A 158 -2.64 8.39 15.95
CA GLN A 158 -4.09 8.43 15.85
C GLN A 158 -4.55 8.98 14.48
N GLN A 159 -3.96 10.08 14.03
CA GLN A 159 -4.24 10.65 12.69
C GLN A 159 -3.94 9.64 11.56
N TRP A 160 -2.87 8.85 11.70
CA TRP A 160 -2.54 7.80 10.74
C TRP A 160 -3.63 6.71 10.72
N ILE A 161 -4.08 6.22 11.88
CA ILE A 161 -5.14 5.22 12.00
C ILE A 161 -6.44 5.73 11.34
N GLU A 162 -6.86 6.96 11.66
CA GLU A 162 -8.08 7.59 11.13
C GLU A 162 -8.08 7.74 9.61
N THR A 163 -6.91 7.90 9.00
CA THR A 163 -6.77 7.96 7.54
C THR A 163 -7.33 6.70 6.88
N TYR A 164 -7.00 5.52 7.42
CA TYR A 164 -7.33 4.22 6.82
C TYR A 164 -8.68 3.64 7.24
N ASP A 165 -9.31 4.17 8.28
CA ASP A 165 -10.68 3.81 8.71
C ASP A 165 -11.76 4.71 8.09
N SER A 166 -11.39 5.76 7.37
CA SER A 166 -12.35 6.72 6.81
C SER A 166 -13.29 6.06 5.78
N GLU A 167 -14.54 6.56 5.73
CA GLU A 167 -15.55 6.09 4.77
C GLU A 167 -15.05 6.23 3.31
N GLY A 168 -14.47 7.37 2.96
CA GLY A 168 -13.93 7.60 1.62
C GLY A 168 -12.80 6.66 1.24
N TYR A 169 -11.96 6.23 2.21
CA TYR A 169 -10.94 5.22 1.96
C TYR A 169 -11.58 3.84 1.73
N THR A 170 -12.57 3.46 2.55
CA THR A 170 -13.34 2.22 2.39
C THR A 170 -14.04 2.15 1.04
N ASP A 171 -14.62 3.24 0.56
CA ASP A 171 -15.24 3.31 -0.76
C ASP A 171 -14.22 3.08 -1.89
N SER A 172 -13.03 3.65 -1.76
CA SER A 172 -11.93 3.41 -2.72
C SER A 172 -11.50 1.95 -2.74
N VAL A 173 -11.44 1.29 -1.58
CA VAL A 173 -11.16 -0.16 -1.46
C VAL A 173 -12.22 -0.97 -2.16
N ASN A 174 -13.49 -0.68 -1.93
CA ASN A 174 -14.62 -1.39 -2.55
C ASN A 174 -14.58 -1.26 -4.09
N GLN A 175 -14.28 -0.07 -4.60
CA GLN A 175 -14.13 0.16 -6.04
C GLN A 175 -12.94 -0.62 -6.62
N MET A 176 -11.80 -0.68 -5.90
CA MET A 176 -10.63 -1.45 -6.34
C MET A 176 -10.89 -2.96 -6.33
N ILE A 177 -11.64 -3.47 -5.36
CA ILE A 177 -12.14 -4.87 -5.32
C ILE A 177 -13.02 -5.16 -6.54
N GLN A 178 -13.97 -4.28 -6.86
CA GLN A 178 -14.84 -4.44 -8.03
C GLN A 178 -14.04 -4.43 -9.33
N LEU A 179 -13.10 -3.50 -9.49
CA LEU A 179 -12.21 -3.43 -10.64
C LEU A 179 -11.37 -4.71 -10.79
N THR A 180 -10.85 -5.25 -9.70
CA THR A 180 -10.07 -6.49 -9.74
C THR A 180 -10.93 -7.70 -10.12
N ASN A 181 -12.17 -7.79 -9.63
CA ASN A 181 -13.11 -8.83 -10.05
C ASN A 181 -13.49 -8.71 -11.53
N LEU A 182 -13.72 -7.49 -12.01
CA LEU A 182 -13.98 -7.24 -13.44
C LEU A 182 -12.78 -7.66 -14.29
N ALA A 183 -11.58 -7.24 -13.93
CA ALA A 183 -10.33 -7.62 -14.61
C ALA A 183 -10.16 -9.14 -14.69
N ALA A 184 -10.42 -9.86 -13.58
CA ALA A 184 -10.34 -11.31 -13.53
C ALA A 184 -11.42 -12.01 -14.39
N SER A 185 -12.58 -11.38 -14.58
CA SER A 185 -13.66 -11.94 -15.42
C SER A 185 -13.33 -11.91 -16.93
N GLN A 186 -12.42 -11.03 -17.33
CA GLN A 186 -12.04 -10.79 -18.74
C GLN A 186 -10.87 -11.65 -19.21
N VAL A 187 -10.28 -12.46 -18.33
CA VAL A 187 -9.07 -13.23 -18.62
C VAL A 187 -9.28 -14.73 -18.36
N ASP A 188 -8.40 -15.55 -18.94
CA ASP A 188 -8.43 -16.98 -18.77
C ASP A 188 -7.93 -17.46 -17.38
N LYS A 189 -7.96 -18.77 -17.14
CA LYS A 189 -7.55 -19.36 -15.87
C LYS A 189 -6.06 -19.18 -15.60
N ALA A 190 -5.23 -19.22 -16.64
CA ALA A 190 -3.79 -19.08 -16.49
C ALA A 190 -3.42 -17.66 -16.05
N GLU A 191 -4.07 -16.66 -16.67
CA GLU A 191 -3.87 -15.28 -16.29
C GLU A 191 -4.43 -14.96 -14.89
N ARG A 192 -5.59 -15.52 -14.50
CA ARG A 192 -6.09 -15.41 -13.12
C ARG A 192 -5.11 -15.97 -12.10
N GLN A 193 -4.41 -17.07 -12.42
CA GLN A 193 -3.36 -17.59 -11.54
C GLN A 193 -2.21 -16.60 -11.39
N GLN A 194 -1.79 -15.94 -12.46
CA GLN A 194 -0.77 -14.88 -12.40
C GLN A 194 -1.24 -13.66 -11.60
N MET A 195 -2.51 -13.27 -11.72
CA MET A 195 -3.12 -12.24 -10.88
C MET A 195 -3.09 -12.62 -9.40
N THR A 196 -3.37 -13.89 -9.08
CA THR A 196 -3.25 -14.42 -7.71
C THR A 196 -1.81 -14.33 -7.20
N ASP A 197 -0.85 -14.79 -8.01
CA ASP A 197 0.57 -14.81 -7.63
C ASP A 197 1.12 -13.40 -7.33
N VAL A 198 0.76 -12.40 -8.13
CA VAL A 198 1.20 -11.02 -7.89
C VAL A 198 0.52 -10.41 -6.67
N PHE A 199 -0.76 -10.72 -6.41
CA PHE A 199 -1.48 -10.28 -5.22
C PHE A 199 -0.83 -10.81 -3.94
N ILE A 200 -0.51 -12.10 -3.89
CA ILE A 200 0.14 -12.72 -2.73
C ILE A 200 1.54 -12.14 -2.51
N LYS A 201 2.31 -11.89 -3.59
CA LYS A 201 3.62 -11.23 -3.49
C LYS A 201 3.50 -9.81 -2.97
N SER A 202 2.55 -9.02 -3.45
CA SER A 202 2.26 -7.68 -2.92
C SER A 202 1.89 -7.76 -1.43
N SER A 203 1.03 -8.69 -1.03
CA SER A 203 0.68 -8.91 0.39
C SER A 203 1.90 -9.27 1.26
N ALA A 204 2.85 -10.02 0.72
CA ALA A 204 4.10 -10.32 1.41
C ALA A 204 5.02 -9.08 1.50
N TYR A 205 5.03 -8.22 0.49
CA TYR A 205 5.74 -6.95 0.55
C TYR A 205 5.13 -5.98 1.57
N GLU A 206 3.81 -5.96 1.74
CA GLU A 206 3.15 -5.16 2.79
C GLU A 206 3.63 -5.59 4.18
N LEU A 207 3.66 -6.90 4.45
CA LEU A 207 4.23 -7.42 5.70
C LEU A 207 5.72 -7.05 5.84
N GLY A 208 6.49 -7.18 4.76
CA GLY A 208 7.89 -6.78 4.69
C GLY A 208 8.10 -5.30 4.98
N TYR A 209 7.14 -4.45 4.61
CA TYR A 209 7.22 -3.00 4.81
C TYR A 209 7.24 -2.60 6.30
N TRP A 210 6.45 -3.29 7.13
CA TRP A 210 6.49 -3.13 8.59
C TRP A 210 7.83 -3.55 9.16
N GLN A 211 8.38 -4.67 8.69
CA GLN A 211 9.67 -5.19 9.14
C GLN A 211 10.83 -4.28 8.72
N MET A 212 10.82 -3.79 7.47
CA MET A 212 11.74 -2.79 6.95
C MET A 212 11.75 -1.55 7.84
N SER A 213 10.57 -1.08 8.20
CA SER A 213 10.41 0.14 9.02
C SER A 213 10.96 -0.03 10.44
N LEU A 214 10.69 -1.17 11.09
CA LEU A 214 11.23 -1.45 12.43
C LEU A 214 12.76 -1.58 12.45
N LYS A 215 13.33 -2.15 11.38
CA LYS A 215 14.77 -2.37 11.28
C LYS A 215 15.54 -1.16 10.77
N HIS A 216 14.85 -0.14 10.23
CA HIS A 216 15.46 0.92 9.45
C HIS A 216 16.35 0.33 8.34
N GLU A 217 15.75 -0.57 7.53
CA GLU A 217 16.47 -1.32 6.51
C GLU A 217 17.24 -0.38 5.56
N ASP A 218 18.48 -0.75 5.26
CA ASP A 218 19.30 -0.06 4.27
C ASP A 218 20.07 -1.06 3.39
N TRP A 219 20.70 -0.58 2.33
CA TRP A 219 21.49 -1.41 1.43
C TRP A 219 22.80 -1.93 2.06
N ASP A 220 23.35 -1.20 3.01
CA ASP A 220 24.61 -1.58 3.67
C ASP A 220 24.44 -2.84 4.53
N ALA A 221 23.22 -3.07 5.06
CA ALA A 221 22.91 -4.29 5.79
C ALA A 221 22.92 -5.56 4.92
N LEU A 222 22.80 -5.42 3.60
CA LEU A 222 22.81 -6.52 2.64
C LEU A 222 24.23 -6.82 2.12
N THR A 223 25.19 -5.96 2.38
CA THR A 223 26.58 -6.05 1.87
C THR A 223 27.59 -6.49 2.92
N LYS A 224 27.16 -6.69 4.16
CA LYS A 224 27.96 -7.22 5.29
C LYS A 224 27.58 -8.65 5.60
#